data_ccf757a4c7845374b4c674cd516403db
#
_entry.id   ccf757a4c7845374b4c674cd516403db
#
_cell.length_a   1.000
_cell.length_b   1.000
_cell.length_c   1.000
_cell.angle_alpha   90.00
_cell.angle_beta   90.00
_cell.angle_gamma   90.00
#
_symmetry.space_group_name_H-M   'P 1'
#
loop_
_entity.id
_entity.type
_entity.pdbx_description
1 polymer ?
#
loop_
_entity_poly.entity_id
_entity_poly.type
_entity_poly.pdbx_seq_one_letter_code
_entity_poly.pdbx_strand_id
1 'polypeptide(L)'
;MRELGPGLWHWEAPHPDWKPSEPWHQLVASYAIDDGKRLLLFDPIAPPGEIEELAADREPVIVLTNPWHERDTRALVERLDAPVFVPPPDSQEDLMQKYGLAREQVPEGGSPDVAWLLDGDIGEAHLYSAGDRLPGGVEAFPGREPNDLVLWIEDRRAVVAGDTLVDFGHGLEIPVEWLGEGVTREQIAERLRPLLARPVEHVLATHGGPGDRAALERALS
;
A
#
# COMPACT_ATOMS: atom_id res chain seq x y z
N MET A 1 5.77 14.66 10.32
CA MET A 1 4.42 14.04 10.42
C MET A 1 3.34 15.10 10.40
N ARG A 2 2.20 14.81 9.77
CA ARG A 2 1.02 15.70 9.70
C ARG A 2 -0.25 14.91 9.97
N GLU A 3 -1.12 15.41 10.82
CA GLU A 3 -2.47 14.88 11.01
C GLU A 3 -3.38 15.42 9.90
N LEU A 4 -4.05 14.51 9.18
CA LEU A 4 -4.98 14.82 8.10
C LEU A 4 -6.43 14.94 8.61
N GLY A 5 -6.72 14.27 9.70
CA GLY A 5 -7.99 14.23 10.40
C GLY A 5 -7.84 13.45 11.70
N PRO A 6 -8.83 13.46 12.60
CA PRO A 6 -8.71 12.82 13.90
C PRO A 6 -8.22 11.37 13.80
N GLY A 7 -7.02 11.09 14.33
CA GLY A 7 -6.41 9.76 14.30
C GLY A 7 -5.97 9.27 12.93
N LEU A 8 -5.77 10.15 11.96
CA LEU A 8 -5.22 9.84 10.64
C LEU A 8 -3.95 10.68 10.42
N TRP A 9 -2.81 10.05 10.32
CA TRP A 9 -1.51 10.71 10.12
C TRP A 9 -0.86 10.33 8.81
N HIS A 10 -0.04 11.24 8.33
CA HIS A 10 0.79 11.13 7.13
C HIS A 10 2.22 11.56 7.43
N TRP A 11 3.17 10.83 6.87
CA TRP A 11 4.58 11.24 6.79
C TRP A 11 5.19 10.76 5.50
N GLU A 12 6.33 11.33 5.15
CA GLU A 12 7.13 10.95 3.99
C GLU A 12 8.56 10.68 4.42
N ALA A 13 9.21 9.74 3.76
CA ALA A 13 10.61 9.45 3.94
C ALA A 13 11.27 9.07 2.61
N PRO A 14 12.61 9.27 2.49
CA PRO A 14 13.31 8.85 1.28
C PRO A 14 13.35 7.32 1.19
N HIS A 15 12.98 6.79 0.01
CA HIS A 15 13.11 5.36 -0.25
C HIS A 15 14.59 4.99 -0.43
N PRO A 16 15.12 3.98 0.28
CA PRO A 16 16.55 3.65 0.28
C PRO A 16 17.06 3.21 -1.08
N ASP A 17 16.24 2.50 -1.86
CA ASP A 17 16.60 1.94 -3.17
C ASP A 17 16.31 2.89 -4.33
N TRP A 18 15.80 4.10 -4.06
CA TRP A 18 15.49 5.06 -5.11
C TRP A 18 16.74 5.49 -5.89
N LYS A 19 16.57 5.61 -7.19
CA LYS A 19 17.60 6.10 -8.11
C LYS A 19 17.07 7.27 -8.93
N PRO A 20 17.94 8.20 -9.39
CA PRO A 20 17.51 9.33 -10.21
C PRO A 20 16.86 8.95 -11.56
N SER A 21 16.95 7.68 -11.98
CA SER A 21 16.30 7.15 -13.17
C SER A 21 14.85 6.68 -12.94
N GLU A 22 14.42 6.62 -11.67
CA GLU A 22 13.06 6.20 -11.35
C GLU A 22 12.04 7.27 -11.80
N PRO A 23 10.85 6.86 -12.29
CA PRO A 23 9.81 7.79 -12.72
C PRO A 23 9.08 8.46 -11.55
N TRP A 24 9.31 8.01 -10.33
CA TRP A 24 8.68 8.49 -9.10
C TRP A 24 9.68 9.25 -8.20
N HIS A 25 9.16 10.06 -7.27
CA HIS A 25 9.97 10.87 -6.37
C HIS A 25 10.65 10.03 -5.28
N GLN A 26 11.84 10.45 -4.84
CA GLN A 26 12.56 9.78 -3.76
C GLN A 26 11.74 9.68 -2.47
N LEU A 27 10.95 10.71 -2.17
CA LEU A 27 10.05 10.69 -1.01
C LEU A 27 8.82 9.84 -1.33
N VAL A 28 8.57 8.87 -0.48
CA VAL A 28 7.37 8.03 -0.50
C VAL A 28 6.58 8.21 0.78
N ALA A 29 5.27 8.12 0.67
CA ALA A 29 4.36 8.36 1.77
C ALA A 29 4.01 7.08 2.52
N SER A 30 3.77 7.23 3.82
CA SER A 30 3.19 6.24 4.70
C SER A 30 2.10 6.88 5.55
N TYR A 31 1.21 6.05 6.07
CA TYR A 31 0.06 6.52 6.83
C TYR A 31 -0.15 5.71 8.09
N ALA A 32 -0.74 6.34 9.11
CA ALA A 32 -1.17 5.65 10.31
C ALA A 32 -2.61 6.02 10.66
N ILE A 33 -3.37 5.04 11.15
CA ILE A 33 -4.74 5.22 11.62
C ILE A 33 -4.87 4.63 13.02
N ASP A 34 -5.26 5.49 13.97
CA ASP A 34 -5.67 5.07 15.32
C ASP A 34 -7.21 4.90 15.35
N ASP A 35 -7.68 3.67 15.52
CA ASP A 35 -9.11 3.37 15.68
C ASP A 35 -9.56 3.41 17.17
N GLY A 36 -8.66 3.82 18.08
CA GLY A 36 -8.86 3.86 19.53
C GLY A 36 -8.43 2.57 20.24
N LYS A 37 -8.32 1.46 19.53
CA LYS A 37 -7.82 0.17 20.01
C LYS A 37 -6.53 -0.20 19.31
N ARG A 38 -6.47 -0.03 17.99
CA ARG A 38 -5.36 -0.41 17.13
C ARG A 38 -4.70 0.80 16.50
N LEU A 39 -3.42 0.65 16.21
CA LEU A 39 -2.69 1.54 15.31
C LEU A 39 -2.37 0.79 14.02
N LEU A 40 -3.09 1.09 12.95
CA LEU A 40 -2.84 0.52 11.63
C LEU A 40 -1.78 1.35 10.92
N LEU A 41 -0.71 0.71 10.46
CA LEU A 41 0.39 1.32 9.72
C LEU A 41 0.34 0.84 8.27
N PHE A 42 0.15 1.76 7.33
CA PHE A 42 0.06 1.45 5.90
C PHE A 42 1.38 1.76 5.19
N ASP A 43 1.96 0.74 4.57
CA ASP A 43 3.23 0.79 3.82
C ASP A 43 4.33 1.56 4.58
N PRO A 44 4.64 1.22 5.84
CA PRO A 44 5.45 2.05 6.71
C PRO A 44 6.92 2.09 6.29
N ILE A 45 7.47 3.33 6.20
CA ILE A 45 8.89 3.61 6.05
C ILE A 45 9.28 4.71 7.01
N ALA A 46 10.40 4.53 7.74
CA ALA A 46 10.99 5.47 8.69
C ALA A 46 9.92 6.19 9.55
N PRO A 47 9.08 5.46 10.30
CA PRO A 47 8.03 6.08 11.10
C PRO A 47 8.62 7.06 12.11
N PRO A 48 8.02 8.26 12.27
CA PRO A 48 8.42 9.20 13.29
C PRO A 48 8.25 8.63 14.70
N GLY A 49 9.05 9.12 15.67
CA GLY A 49 9.00 8.64 17.06
C GLY A 49 7.62 8.74 17.70
N GLU A 50 6.82 9.74 17.34
CA GLU A 50 5.44 9.90 17.81
C GLU A 50 4.52 8.74 17.38
N ILE A 51 4.77 8.11 16.22
CA ILE A 51 4.04 6.92 15.78
C ILE A 51 4.43 5.72 16.64
N GLU A 52 5.70 5.59 17.00
CA GLU A 52 6.16 4.52 17.89
C GLU A 52 5.62 4.70 19.32
N GLU A 53 5.52 5.94 19.79
CA GLU A 53 4.88 6.26 21.08
C GLU A 53 3.39 5.87 21.08
N LEU A 54 2.66 6.16 19.99
CA LEU A 54 1.27 5.73 19.84
C LEU A 54 1.14 4.20 19.81
N ALA A 55 2.07 3.50 19.18
CA ALA A 55 2.09 2.04 19.12
C ALA A 55 2.23 1.39 20.51
N ALA A 56 2.86 2.07 21.47
CA ALA A 56 3.02 1.55 22.83
C ALA A 56 1.69 1.41 23.60
N ASP A 57 0.69 2.23 23.25
CA ASP A 57 -0.63 2.26 23.90
C ASP A 57 -1.75 1.62 23.04
N ARG A 58 -1.40 0.99 21.93
CA ARG A 58 -2.33 0.40 20.95
C ARG A 58 -1.87 -1.00 20.55
N GLU A 59 -2.77 -1.76 19.95
CA GLU A 59 -2.44 -2.99 19.22
C GLU A 59 -1.91 -2.59 17.84
N PRO A 60 -0.59 -2.63 17.57
CA PRO A 60 -0.07 -2.26 16.25
C PRO A 60 -0.43 -3.32 15.21
N VAL A 61 -0.76 -2.88 14.01
CA VAL A 61 -1.06 -3.74 12.85
C VAL A 61 -0.42 -3.11 11.63
N ILE A 62 0.35 -3.88 10.89
CA ILE A 62 0.93 -3.42 9.61
C ILE A 62 0.07 -3.93 8.47
N VAL A 63 -0.22 -3.06 7.52
CA VAL A 63 -0.99 -3.38 6.31
C VAL A 63 -0.20 -2.90 5.10
N LEU A 64 0.23 -3.85 4.28
CA LEU A 64 0.91 -3.57 3.02
C LEU A 64 -0.11 -3.58 1.89
N THR A 65 -0.09 -2.57 1.04
CA THR A 65 -0.97 -2.48 -0.14
C THR A 65 -0.55 -3.41 -1.27
N ASN A 66 0.74 -3.72 -1.31
CA ASN A 66 1.33 -4.71 -2.20
C ASN A 66 2.59 -5.33 -1.55
N PRO A 67 3.10 -6.46 -2.02
CA PRO A 67 4.25 -7.14 -1.43
C PRO A 67 5.58 -6.38 -1.63
N TRP A 68 5.67 -5.44 -2.59
CA TRP A 68 6.86 -4.62 -2.83
C TRP A 68 7.00 -3.46 -1.84
N HIS A 69 5.97 -3.16 -1.06
CA HIS A 69 5.98 -2.15 -0.01
C HIS A 69 6.42 -2.69 1.36
N GLU A 70 7.25 -3.74 1.37
CA GLU A 70 7.83 -4.29 2.61
C GLU A 70 8.55 -3.20 3.42
N ARG A 71 9.38 -2.38 2.77
CA ARG A 71 10.01 -1.20 3.37
C ARG A 71 10.63 -1.51 4.75
N ASP A 72 10.19 -0.82 5.82
CA ASP A 72 10.68 -1.05 7.19
C ASP A 72 9.85 -2.07 7.98
N THR A 73 8.97 -2.82 7.32
CA THR A 73 8.04 -3.77 7.98
C THR A 73 8.78 -4.76 8.86
N ARG A 74 9.89 -5.34 8.39
CA ARG A 74 10.65 -6.31 9.18
C ARG A 74 11.14 -5.72 10.50
N ALA A 75 11.75 -4.55 10.45
CA ALA A 75 12.26 -3.87 11.64
C ALA A 75 11.13 -3.46 12.60
N LEU A 76 9.95 -3.12 12.07
CA LEU A 76 8.77 -2.80 12.87
C LEU A 76 8.16 -4.04 13.53
N VAL A 77 8.08 -5.17 12.81
CA VAL A 77 7.63 -6.45 13.39
C VAL A 77 8.54 -6.86 14.54
N GLU A 78 9.87 -6.80 14.36
CA GLU A 78 10.83 -7.13 15.39
C GLU A 78 10.71 -6.24 16.65
N ARG A 79 10.30 -4.96 16.48
CA ARG A 79 10.18 -4.01 17.61
C ARG A 79 8.81 -4.02 18.27
N LEU A 80 7.74 -4.17 17.48
CA LEU A 80 6.36 -3.97 17.92
C LEU A 80 5.57 -5.28 18.09
N ASP A 81 6.13 -6.42 17.66
CA ASP A 81 5.42 -7.70 17.58
C ASP A 81 4.07 -7.58 16.83
N ALA A 82 4.07 -6.78 15.77
CA ALA A 82 2.88 -6.44 15.02
C ALA A 82 2.55 -7.50 13.96
N PRO A 83 1.29 -7.99 13.86
CA PRO A 83 0.86 -8.81 12.74
C PRO A 83 0.89 -8.01 11.45
N VAL A 84 1.20 -8.68 10.34
CA VAL A 84 1.28 -8.06 9.00
C VAL A 84 0.21 -8.63 8.10
N PHE A 85 -0.62 -7.74 7.55
CA PHE A 85 -1.55 -8.06 6.46
C PHE A 85 -0.88 -7.69 5.15
N VAL A 86 -0.75 -8.66 4.23
CA VAL A 86 -0.02 -8.48 2.97
C VAL A 86 -0.71 -9.23 1.83
N PRO A 87 -0.82 -8.66 0.62
CA PRO A 87 -1.25 -9.42 -0.55
C PRO A 87 -0.26 -10.54 -0.89
N PRO A 88 -0.70 -11.65 -1.54
CA PRO A 88 0.20 -12.71 -1.96
C PRO A 88 1.33 -12.16 -2.83
N PRO A 89 2.60 -12.55 -2.58
CA PRO A 89 3.71 -12.19 -3.46
C PRO A 89 3.58 -12.85 -4.83
N ASP A 90 4.22 -12.26 -5.84
CA ASP A 90 4.29 -12.87 -7.16
C ASP A 90 5.03 -14.21 -7.08
N SER A 91 4.47 -15.25 -7.68
CA SER A 91 5.16 -16.52 -7.92
C SER A 91 6.25 -16.34 -8.98
N GLN A 92 7.11 -17.33 -9.14
CA GLN A 92 8.10 -17.34 -10.21
C GLN A 92 7.43 -17.24 -11.60
N GLU A 93 6.32 -17.94 -11.79
CA GLU A 93 5.52 -17.89 -13.02
C GLU A 93 4.94 -16.50 -13.27
N ASP A 94 4.41 -15.84 -12.25
CA ASP A 94 3.88 -14.47 -12.35
C ASP A 94 4.96 -13.48 -12.78
N LEU A 95 6.15 -13.55 -12.16
CA LEU A 95 7.28 -12.68 -12.49
C LEU A 95 7.78 -12.94 -13.92
N MET A 96 7.85 -14.20 -14.36
CA MET A 96 8.22 -14.53 -15.73
C MET A 96 7.24 -13.96 -16.74
N GLN A 97 5.94 -14.10 -16.49
CA GLN A 97 4.90 -13.58 -17.37
C GLN A 97 4.90 -12.04 -17.38
N LYS A 98 4.99 -11.42 -16.21
CA LYS A 98 4.90 -9.96 -16.01
C LYS A 98 6.06 -9.20 -16.65
N TYR A 99 7.27 -9.74 -16.56
CA TYR A 99 8.49 -9.08 -17.04
C TYR A 99 9.10 -9.72 -18.28
N GLY A 100 8.49 -10.77 -18.85
CA GLY A 100 9.02 -11.48 -20.00
C GLY A 100 10.38 -12.15 -19.73
N LEU A 101 10.64 -12.57 -18.50
CA LEU A 101 11.92 -13.12 -18.05
C LEU A 101 11.98 -14.63 -18.25
N ALA A 102 13.20 -15.14 -18.53
CA ALA A 102 13.46 -16.56 -18.48
C ALA A 102 13.51 -17.08 -17.04
N ARG A 103 13.22 -18.36 -16.83
CA ARG A 103 13.14 -18.97 -15.50
C ARG A 103 14.42 -18.76 -14.66
N GLU A 104 15.57 -18.80 -15.29
CA GLU A 104 16.88 -18.63 -14.65
C GLU A 104 17.16 -17.19 -14.19
N GLN A 105 16.35 -16.24 -14.65
CA GLN A 105 16.45 -14.81 -14.30
C GLN A 105 15.56 -14.43 -13.14
N VAL A 106 14.69 -15.32 -12.68
CA VAL A 106 13.70 -15.08 -11.62
C VAL A 106 14.05 -15.93 -10.40
N PRO A 107 13.96 -15.38 -9.18
CA PRO A 107 14.16 -16.14 -7.94
C PRO A 107 13.26 -17.39 -7.89
N GLU A 108 13.79 -18.52 -7.41
CA GLU A 108 13.07 -19.80 -7.37
C GLU A 108 11.79 -19.73 -6.51
N GLY A 109 11.78 -18.91 -5.46
CA GLY A 109 10.63 -18.67 -4.58
C GLY A 109 9.68 -17.58 -5.06
N GLY A 110 9.92 -16.92 -6.21
CA GLY A 110 9.17 -15.76 -6.64
C GLY A 110 9.71 -14.45 -6.06
N SER A 111 8.84 -13.48 -5.76
CA SER A 111 9.24 -12.19 -5.17
C SER A 111 9.84 -12.37 -3.77
N PRO A 112 11.08 -11.89 -3.52
CA PRO A 112 11.76 -12.13 -2.24
C PRO A 112 11.34 -11.17 -1.12
N ASP A 113 10.66 -10.06 -1.44
CA ASP A 113 10.49 -8.93 -0.53
C ASP A 113 9.83 -9.32 0.81
N VAL A 114 8.80 -10.13 0.77
CA VAL A 114 8.08 -10.60 1.96
C VAL A 114 8.31 -12.09 2.27
N ALA A 115 9.27 -12.74 1.63
CA ALA A 115 9.53 -14.17 1.84
C ALA A 115 9.84 -14.49 3.31
N TRP A 116 10.65 -13.67 3.97
CA TRP A 116 11.00 -13.80 5.39
C TRP A 116 9.77 -13.84 6.32
N LEU A 117 8.72 -13.11 5.96
CA LEU A 117 7.48 -13.04 6.72
C LEU A 117 6.64 -14.32 6.53
N LEU A 118 6.63 -14.84 5.31
CA LEU A 118 5.86 -16.04 4.95
C LEU A 118 6.53 -17.34 5.43
N ASP A 119 7.84 -17.31 5.61
CA ASP A 119 8.61 -18.44 6.18
C ASP A 119 8.30 -18.66 7.68
N GLY A 120 7.64 -17.68 8.34
CA GLY A 120 7.16 -17.81 9.72
C GLY A 120 8.24 -17.69 10.79
N ASP A 121 9.44 -17.25 10.44
CA ASP A 121 10.55 -17.08 11.39
C ASP A 121 10.36 -15.87 12.30
N ILE A 122 9.69 -14.83 11.81
CA ILE A 122 9.49 -13.55 12.51
C ILE A 122 8.09 -13.03 12.18
N GLY A 123 7.29 -12.74 13.22
CA GLY A 123 5.98 -12.11 13.08
C GLY A 123 4.87 -13.07 12.63
N GLU A 124 3.68 -12.54 12.50
CA GLU A 124 2.47 -13.24 12.05
C GLU A 124 2.00 -12.64 10.71
N ALA A 125 2.00 -13.44 9.65
CA ALA A 125 1.55 -13.04 8.32
C ALA A 125 0.10 -13.45 8.07
N HIS A 126 -0.71 -12.49 7.58
CA HIS A 126 -2.07 -12.72 7.10
C HIS A 126 -2.17 -12.33 5.63
N LEU A 127 -2.27 -13.33 4.77
CA LEU A 127 -2.53 -13.06 3.34
C LEU A 127 -3.96 -12.55 3.15
N TYR A 128 -4.13 -11.54 2.30
CA TYR A 128 -5.44 -11.01 1.94
C TYR A 128 -5.53 -10.67 0.45
N SER A 129 -6.76 -10.57 -0.05
CA SER A 129 -7.07 -10.32 -1.45
C SER A 129 -8.21 -9.32 -1.59
N ALA A 130 -8.49 -8.89 -2.82
CA ALA A 130 -9.64 -8.04 -3.10
C ALA A 130 -10.95 -8.69 -2.63
N GLY A 131 -11.78 -7.92 -1.92
CA GLY A 131 -13.02 -8.36 -1.29
C GLY A 131 -12.89 -8.73 0.19
N ASP A 132 -11.67 -8.91 0.70
CA ASP A 132 -11.44 -9.22 2.11
C ASP A 132 -11.65 -7.99 2.99
N ARG A 133 -11.92 -8.27 4.27
CA ARG A 133 -12.01 -7.26 5.34
C ARG A 133 -10.90 -7.50 6.36
N LEU A 134 -10.14 -6.45 6.62
CA LEU A 134 -9.03 -6.43 7.55
C LEU A 134 -9.43 -5.75 8.87
N PRO A 135 -8.59 -5.82 9.92
CA PRO A 135 -8.80 -5.07 11.15
C PRO A 135 -9.03 -3.57 10.91
N GLY A 136 -9.72 -2.90 11.83
CA GLY A 136 -10.04 -1.47 11.71
C GLY A 136 -11.09 -1.14 10.64
N GLY A 137 -11.86 -2.12 10.16
CA GLY A 137 -12.91 -1.91 9.15
C GLY A 137 -12.39 -1.63 7.74
N VAL A 138 -11.14 -1.99 7.48
CA VAL A 138 -10.53 -1.84 6.15
C VAL A 138 -11.13 -2.86 5.18
N GLU A 139 -11.55 -2.42 4.00
CA GLU A 139 -12.08 -3.24 2.90
C GLU A 139 -11.15 -3.17 1.69
N ALA A 140 -10.72 -4.32 1.19
CA ALA A 140 -9.79 -4.41 0.06
C ALA A 140 -10.53 -4.40 -1.28
N PHE A 141 -10.12 -3.51 -2.18
CA PHE A 141 -10.58 -3.39 -3.56
C PHE A 141 -9.49 -3.85 -4.53
N PRO A 142 -9.87 -4.37 -5.71
CA PRO A 142 -8.88 -4.72 -6.73
C PRO A 142 -8.20 -3.45 -7.27
N GLY A 143 -6.87 -3.48 -7.34
CA GLY A 143 -6.09 -2.41 -7.94
C GLY A 143 -5.62 -2.74 -9.37
N ARG A 144 -4.43 -2.22 -9.75
CA ARG A 144 -3.86 -2.42 -11.08
C ARG A 144 -3.42 -3.86 -11.33
N GLU A 145 -2.99 -4.55 -10.28
CA GLU A 145 -2.57 -5.96 -10.32
C GLU A 145 -3.32 -6.78 -9.25
N PRO A 146 -3.32 -8.12 -9.33
CA PRO A 146 -3.99 -8.96 -8.35
C PRO A 146 -3.49 -8.77 -6.92
N ASN A 147 -2.23 -8.38 -6.76
CA ASN A 147 -1.54 -8.17 -5.48
C ASN A 147 -1.13 -6.71 -5.24
N ASP A 148 -1.68 -5.76 -5.99
CA ASP A 148 -1.64 -4.33 -5.69
C ASP A 148 -3.07 -3.87 -5.41
N LEU A 149 -3.39 -3.63 -4.14
CA LEU A 149 -4.76 -3.46 -3.67
C LEU A 149 -5.01 -2.03 -3.21
N VAL A 150 -6.22 -1.57 -3.45
CA VAL A 150 -6.74 -0.29 -2.97
C VAL A 150 -7.61 -0.55 -1.75
N LEU A 151 -7.37 0.16 -0.66
CA LEU A 151 -8.04 -0.09 0.61
C LEU A 151 -9.01 1.03 0.95
N TRP A 152 -10.26 0.70 1.28
CA TRP A 152 -11.25 1.64 1.79
C TRP A 152 -11.36 1.54 3.30
N ILE A 153 -11.36 2.67 3.99
CA ILE A 153 -11.46 2.78 5.45
C ILE A 153 -12.64 3.68 5.78
N GLU A 154 -13.77 3.05 6.15
CA GLU A 154 -15.05 3.72 6.29
C GLU A 154 -15.06 4.80 7.36
N ASP A 155 -14.54 4.51 8.55
CA ASP A 155 -14.51 5.44 9.69
C ASP A 155 -13.62 6.67 9.47
N ARG A 156 -12.73 6.62 8.51
CA ARG A 156 -11.85 7.73 8.11
C ARG A 156 -12.20 8.33 6.76
N ARG A 157 -13.18 7.75 6.06
CA ARG A 157 -13.56 8.12 4.69
C ARG A 157 -12.33 8.22 3.79
N ALA A 158 -11.39 7.31 3.99
CA ALA A 158 -10.10 7.31 3.35
C ALA A 158 -9.91 6.12 2.42
N VAL A 159 -9.21 6.37 1.31
CA VAL A 159 -8.75 5.35 0.36
C VAL A 159 -7.23 5.32 0.41
N VAL A 160 -6.61 4.18 0.78
CA VAL A 160 -5.18 3.95 0.60
C VAL A 160 -4.97 3.35 -0.78
N ALA A 161 -4.15 4.01 -1.59
CA ALA A 161 -4.19 3.81 -3.05
C ALA A 161 -3.19 2.78 -3.59
N GLY A 162 -2.19 2.35 -2.77
CA GLY A 162 -1.10 1.50 -3.26
C GLY A 162 -0.37 2.16 -4.43
N ASP A 163 0.06 1.36 -5.39
CA ASP A 163 0.63 1.80 -6.66
C ASP A 163 -0.42 1.98 -7.76
N THR A 164 -1.69 1.76 -7.42
CA THR A 164 -2.79 1.88 -8.38
C THR A 164 -3.13 3.34 -8.70
N LEU A 165 -3.00 4.23 -7.71
CA LEU A 165 -3.18 5.67 -7.90
C LEU A 165 -1.99 6.40 -7.29
N VAL A 166 -1.30 7.19 -8.09
CA VAL A 166 -0.07 7.90 -7.73
C VAL A 166 -0.17 9.38 -8.08
N ASP A 167 0.65 10.22 -7.46
CA ASP A 167 0.82 11.63 -7.85
C ASP A 167 2.31 11.94 -8.05
N PHE A 168 2.72 12.06 -9.30
CA PHE A 168 4.09 12.43 -9.68
C PHE A 168 4.27 13.95 -9.84
N GLY A 169 3.42 14.75 -9.18
CA GLY A 169 3.45 16.21 -9.23
C GLY A 169 2.50 16.81 -10.27
N HIS A 170 1.67 15.98 -10.91
CA HIS A 170 0.68 16.40 -11.91
C HIS A 170 -0.77 16.19 -11.44
N GLY A 171 -0.95 15.72 -10.22
CA GLY A 171 -2.20 15.29 -9.64
C GLY A 171 -2.37 13.77 -9.67
N LEU A 172 -3.38 13.29 -8.95
CA LEU A 172 -3.65 11.86 -8.81
C LEU A 172 -4.01 11.23 -10.16
N GLU A 173 -3.34 10.14 -10.51
CA GLU A 173 -3.53 9.42 -11.76
C GLU A 173 -3.32 7.91 -11.62
N ILE A 174 -3.82 7.13 -12.59
CA ILE A 174 -3.46 5.73 -12.78
C ILE A 174 -2.17 5.71 -13.61
N PRO A 175 -1.04 5.18 -13.09
CA PRO A 175 0.25 5.19 -13.78
C PRO A 175 0.25 4.21 -14.95
N VAL A 176 0.00 4.71 -16.16
CA VAL A 176 -0.15 3.88 -17.38
C VAL A 176 1.10 3.06 -17.67
N GLU A 177 2.27 3.62 -17.37
CA GLU A 177 3.57 2.97 -17.56
C GLU A 177 3.81 1.78 -16.62
N TRP A 178 2.99 1.64 -15.57
CA TRP A 178 3.09 0.56 -14.58
C TRP A 178 2.03 -0.52 -14.79
N LEU A 179 1.20 -0.41 -15.80
CA LEU A 179 0.17 -1.40 -16.10
C LEU A 179 0.78 -2.62 -16.80
N GLY A 180 0.33 -3.80 -16.41
CA GLY A 180 0.70 -5.06 -17.05
C GLY A 180 0.22 -5.16 -18.50
N GLU A 181 0.79 -6.08 -19.27
CA GLU A 181 0.43 -6.30 -20.67
C GLU A 181 -1.08 -6.56 -20.83
N GLY A 182 -1.73 -5.81 -21.70
CA GLY A 182 -3.17 -5.93 -21.98
C GLY A 182 -4.08 -5.30 -20.92
N VAL A 183 -3.54 -4.68 -19.87
CA VAL A 183 -4.31 -3.93 -18.88
C VAL A 183 -4.38 -2.46 -19.32
N THR A 184 -5.59 -1.88 -19.30
CA THR A 184 -5.78 -0.49 -19.69
C THR A 184 -6.20 0.38 -18.50
N ARG A 185 -5.95 1.69 -18.62
CA ARG A 185 -6.39 2.70 -17.64
C ARG A 185 -7.90 2.61 -17.38
N GLU A 186 -8.69 2.44 -18.44
CA GLU A 186 -10.16 2.36 -18.37
C GLU A 186 -10.62 1.13 -17.57
N GLN A 187 -9.92 0.00 -17.71
CA GLN A 187 -10.22 -1.20 -16.91
C GLN A 187 -9.95 -0.98 -15.43
N ILE A 188 -8.86 -0.29 -15.08
CA ILE A 188 -8.55 0.05 -13.69
C ILE A 188 -9.57 1.06 -13.15
N ALA A 189 -9.86 2.12 -13.92
CA ALA A 189 -10.86 3.11 -13.53
C ALA A 189 -12.24 2.45 -13.26
N GLU A 190 -12.64 1.48 -14.10
CA GLU A 190 -13.91 0.75 -13.89
C GLU A 190 -13.88 -0.12 -12.62
N ARG A 191 -12.76 -0.78 -12.31
CA ARG A 191 -12.58 -1.54 -11.06
C ARG A 191 -12.73 -0.66 -9.81
N LEU A 192 -12.24 0.59 -9.89
CA LEU A 192 -12.28 1.55 -8.78
C LEU A 192 -13.54 2.40 -8.73
N ARG A 193 -14.38 2.38 -9.76
CA ARG A 193 -15.65 3.14 -9.83
C ARG A 193 -16.55 2.97 -8.61
N PRO A 194 -16.66 1.78 -7.96
CA PRO A 194 -17.44 1.62 -6.74
C PRO A 194 -17.02 2.53 -5.59
N LEU A 195 -15.75 2.98 -5.55
CA LEU A 195 -15.27 3.93 -4.54
C LEU A 195 -15.93 5.30 -4.67
N LEU A 196 -16.38 5.69 -5.87
CA LEU A 196 -17.12 6.96 -6.08
C LEU A 196 -18.50 6.96 -5.41
N ALA A 197 -19.05 5.79 -5.09
CA ALA A 197 -20.29 5.67 -4.31
C ALA A 197 -20.04 5.79 -2.79
N ARG A 198 -18.79 5.75 -2.36
CA ARG A 198 -18.40 5.91 -0.95
C ARG A 198 -18.21 7.41 -0.63
N PRO A 199 -18.38 7.85 0.62
CA PRO A 199 -18.16 9.23 1.03
C PRO A 199 -16.65 9.54 1.23
N VAL A 200 -15.86 9.36 0.17
CA VAL A 200 -14.40 9.57 0.22
C VAL A 200 -14.08 11.02 0.53
N GLU A 201 -13.22 11.26 1.52
CA GLU A 201 -12.67 12.57 1.87
C GLU A 201 -11.16 12.64 1.60
N HIS A 202 -10.46 11.52 1.85
CA HIS A 202 -9.00 11.42 1.72
C HIS A 202 -8.62 10.32 0.73
N VAL A 203 -7.66 10.62 -0.15
CA VAL A 203 -6.96 9.61 -0.97
C VAL A 203 -5.50 9.62 -0.57
N LEU A 204 -5.02 8.50 -0.09
CA LEU A 204 -3.73 8.32 0.56
C LEU A 204 -2.80 7.61 -0.44
N ALA A 205 -2.18 8.36 -1.33
CA ALA A 205 -1.23 7.84 -2.31
C ALA A 205 0.12 7.55 -1.66
N THR A 206 0.70 6.38 -1.92
CA THR A 206 2.02 5.97 -1.40
C THR A 206 3.16 6.57 -2.19
N HIS A 207 2.92 6.90 -3.46
CA HIS A 207 3.77 7.73 -4.30
C HIS A 207 3.08 9.08 -4.55
N GLY A 208 3.59 10.13 -3.91
CA GLY A 208 2.99 11.45 -3.87
C GLY A 208 2.29 11.75 -2.54
N GLY A 209 1.61 12.87 -2.47
CA GLY A 209 0.94 13.32 -1.24
C GLY A 209 -0.54 12.89 -1.17
N PRO A 210 -1.19 13.14 -0.02
CA PRO A 210 -2.61 12.89 0.13
C PRO A 210 -3.44 13.79 -0.78
N GLY A 211 -4.40 13.19 -1.48
CA GLY A 211 -5.41 13.84 -2.30
C GLY A 211 -6.79 13.87 -1.65
N ASP A 212 -7.75 14.33 -2.40
CA ASP A 212 -9.16 14.43 -2.01
C ASP A 212 -10.09 13.68 -2.99
N ARG A 213 -11.40 13.73 -2.70
CA ARG A 213 -12.43 13.15 -3.57
C ARG A 213 -12.36 13.70 -5.00
N ALA A 214 -12.13 15.00 -5.17
CA ALA A 214 -12.10 15.62 -6.49
C ALA A 214 -10.89 15.10 -7.31
N ALA A 215 -9.76 14.82 -6.65
CA ALA A 215 -8.62 14.18 -7.27
C ALA A 215 -8.96 12.74 -7.73
N LEU A 216 -9.66 11.96 -6.88
CA LEU A 216 -10.13 10.62 -7.24
C LEU A 216 -11.08 10.65 -8.45
N GLU A 217 -12.05 11.56 -8.46
CA GLU A 217 -13.00 11.71 -9.57
C GLU A 217 -12.29 12.03 -10.89
N ARG A 218 -11.27 12.90 -10.86
CA ARG A 218 -10.44 13.18 -12.06
C ARG A 218 -9.62 11.98 -12.50
N ALA A 219 -9.01 11.26 -11.56
CA ALA A 219 -8.20 10.09 -11.89
C ALA A 219 -9.01 8.96 -12.53
N LEU A 220 -10.30 8.84 -12.18
CA LEU A 220 -11.20 7.79 -12.68
C LEU A 220 -12.13 8.24 -13.82
N SER A 221 -11.98 9.48 -14.31
CA SER A 221 -12.77 10.03 -15.41
C SER A 221 -12.29 9.60 -16.81
#